data_5a9243f4ddbea1c5a3e3ad44fdbfd06c
#
_entry.id   5a9243f4ddbea1c5a3e3ad44fdbfd06c
#
_cell.length_a   1.000
_cell.length_b   1.000
_cell.length_c   1.000
_cell.angle_alpha   90.00
_cell.angle_beta   90.00
_cell.angle_gamma   90.00
#
_symmetry.space_group_name_H-M   'P 1'
#
loop_
_entity.id
_entity.type
_entity.pdbx_description
1 polymer ?
#
loop_
_entity_poly.entity_id
_entity_poly.type
_entity_poly.pdbx_seq_one_letter_code
_entity_poly.pdbx_strand_id
1 'polypeptide(L)'
;KAKRIHGVRPWMLGDLLIAASWRAYRRAWYSSANLKSPWTPARAPPPLSTLPVPILPGALLPQTRIVAFYGNPASTRMGILGEVPPDEMLRRLDAEVRAWKKADPLTPVRPALQIIAVMATGDPGRDSLFRLRMPESRIREVADWADRRDALLFLDVQPGRSTVAAELRPLEPWLARPDVHLALDPEWAMPPDGIPGTRIGSMRADDINHAIDFLADIVDRHNLPPKVLVVHRFTQSMIQGAHRIRRDPRVQVVINMDGWGSPANKRAA
;
A
#
# COMPACT_ATOMS: atom_id res chain seq x y z
N LYS A 1 -0.93 28.93 18.03
CA LYS A 1 0.46 28.67 18.49
C LYS A 1 0.74 27.20 18.32
N ALA A 2 1.38 26.82 17.21
CA ALA A 2 1.80 25.45 16.96
C ALA A 2 3.03 25.15 17.83
N LYS A 3 2.95 24.16 18.73
CA LYS A 3 4.10 23.64 19.44
C LYS A 3 4.91 22.76 18.49
N ARG A 4 6.15 23.19 18.22
CA ARG A 4 7.20 22.38 17.58
C ARG A 4 7.38 21.08 18.37
N ILE A 5 7.19 19.95 17.73
CA ILE A 5 7.64 18.67 18.23
C ILE A 5 9.08 18.49 17.73
N HIS A 6 10.05 18.67 18.65
CA HIS A 6 11.46 18.40 18.39
C HIS A 6 11.71 16.90 18.58
N GLY A 7 12.34 16.25 17.61
CA GLY A 7 13.13 15.05 17.85
C GLY A 7 12.75 13.78 17.14
N VAL A 8 12.10 13.81 15.97
CA VAL A 8 12.06 12.61 15.10
C VAL A 8 12.71 12.97 13.78
N ARG A 9 13.94 12.52 13.57
CA ARG A 9 14.54 12.53 12.23
C ARG A 9 13.81 11.49 11.37
N PRO A 10 13.31 11.85 10.18
CA PRO A 10 12.66 10.89 9.31
C PRO A 10 13.73 9.99 8.68
N TRP A 11 13.86 8.78 9.19
CA TRP A 11 14.59 7.73 8.50
C TRP A 11 13.65 7.06 7.50
N MET A 12 13.84 7.38 6.21
CA MET A 12 13.53 6.60 5.01
C MET A 12 12.33 5.63 5.10
N LEU A 13 11.14 6.14 5.27
CA LEU A 13 9.92 5.50 4.82
C LEU A 13 9.51 6.26 3.56
N GLY A 14 9.38 5.56 2.44
CA GLY A 14 8.85 6.18 1.24
C GLY A 14 7.55 6.92 1.59
N ASP A 15 7.38 8.14 1.09
CA ASP A 15 6.29 9.06 1.46
C ASP A 15 4.91 8.58 0.91
N LEU A 16 4.57 7.32 1.14
CA LEU A 16 3.25 6.77 0.84
C LEU A 16 2.39 6.77 2.10
N LEU A 17 1.38 7.63 2.12
CA LEU A 17 0.38 7.69 3.18
C LEU A 17 -0.94 7.15 2.64
N ILE A 18 -1.40 6.04 3.20
CA ILE A 18 -2.73 5.51 2.93
C ILE A 18 -3.66 5.97 4.05
N ALA A 19 -4.57 6.88 3.72
CA ALA A 19 -5.60 7.33 4.64
C ALA A 19 -6.78 6.34 4.64
N ALA A 20 -6.77 5.40 5.58
CA ALA A 20 -7.99 4.66 5.93
C ALA A 20 -8.86 5.52 6.84
N SER A 21 -10.16 5.47 6.71
CA SER A 21 -11.21 6.35 7.28
C SER A 21 -10.85 7.13 8.57
N TRP A 22 -10.82 8.43 8.49
CA TRP A 22 -10.35 9.40 9.49
C TRP A 22 -11.07 9.37 10.85
N ARG A 23 -12.29 8.84 10.95
CA ARG A 23 -13.06 8.87 12.20
C ARG A 23 -12.57 7.88 13.25
N ALA A 24 -12.07 6.71 12.85
CA ALA A 24 -11.46 5.75 13.77
C ALA A 24 -10.07 6.23 14.25
N TYR A 25 -9.34 6.95 13.39
CA TYR A 25 -7.98 7.42 13.64
C TYR A 25 -7.93 8.56 14.67
N ARG A 26 -8.86 9.52 14.63
CA ARG A 26 -8.89 10.65 15.59
C ARG A 26 -9.10 10.22 17.04
N ARG A 27 -9.91 9.19 17.31
CA ARG A 27 -10.16 8.76 18.69
C ARG A 27 -8.99 8.02 19.33
N ALA A 28 -8.15 7.34 18.55
CA ALA A 28 -7.00 6.59 19.08
C ALA A 28 -5.76 7.46 19.35
N TRP A 29 -5.58 8.58 18.64
CA TRP A 29 -4.37 9.41 18.75
C TRP A 29 -4.40 10.43 19.89
N TYR A 30 -5.56 10.94 20.26
CA TYR A 30 -5.66 11.99 21.28
C TYR A 30 -5.69 11.51 22.74
N SER A 31 -5.84 10.20 22.98
CA SER A 31 -5.89 9.66 24.36
C SER A 31 -4.55 9.17 24.92
N SER A 32 -3.43 9.24 24.17
CA SER A 32 -2.15 8.65 24.58
C SER A 32 -1.02 9.66 24.81
N ALA A 33 -1.32 10.91 25.17
CA ALA A 33 -0.31 11.98 25.32
C ALA A 33 0.62 11.87 26.53
N ASN A 34 0.62 10.78 27.29
CA ASN A 34 1.50 10.62 28.48
C ASN A 34 2.08 9.20 28.58
N LEU A 35 3.04 8.84 27.72
CA LEU A 35 3.88 7.68 27.99
C LEU A 35 5.35 8.00 27.66
N LYS A 36 6.14 8.17 28.71
CA LYS A 36 7.61 8.10 28.64
C LYS A 36 7.98 6.65 28.33
N SER A 37 8.46 6.37 27.13
CA SER A 37 8.98 5.06 26.76
C SER A 37 10.50 5.08 26.79
N PRO A 38 11.17 4.17 27.50
CA PRO A 38 12.58 3.88 27.30
C PRO A 38 12.69 2.99 26.05
N TRP A 39 12.81 3.64 24.87
CA TRP A 39 13.08 2.91 23.63
C TRP A 39 14.58 2.62 23.55
N THR A 40 14.97 1.37 23.71
CA THR A 40 16.30 0.87 23.32
C THR A 40 16.19 0.39 21.88
N PRO A 41 16.97 0.92 20.93
CA PRO A 41 16.94 0.45 19.55
C PRO A 41 17.40 -1.00 19.50
N ALA A 42 16.56 -1.90 18.99
CA ALA A 42 16.97 -3.22 18.61
C ALA A 42 18.14 -3.10 17.60
N ARG A 43 19.13 -3.99 17.73
CA ARG A 43 20.31 -4.05 16.85
C ARG A 43 19.85 -3.96 15.40
N ALA A 44 20.36 -2.95 14.67
CA ALA A 44 20.04 -2.75 13.26
C ALA A 44 20.23 -4.06 12.48
N PRO A 45 19.26 -4.42 11.60
CA PRO A 45 19.45 -5.57 10.70
C PRO A 45 20.71 -5.35 9.86
N PRO A 46 21.41 -6.44 9.46
CA PRO A 46 22.60 -6.33 8.63
C PRO A 46 22.26 -5.54 7.34
N PRO A 47 23.20 -4.75 6.82
CA PRO A 47 22.94 -3.87 5.69
C PRO A 47 22.50 -4.69 4.47
N LEU A 48 21.29 -4.42 3.98
CA LEU A 48 20.93 -4.71 2.60
C LEU A 48 22.02 -4.10 1.73
N SER A 49 22.46 -4.78 0.66
CA SER A 49 23.49 -4.34 -0.28
C SER A 49 23.63 -2.82 -0.31
N THR A 50 24.79 -2.31 0.12
CA THR A 50 25.02 -0.89 0.42
C THR A 50 25.12 0.01 -0.83
N LEU A 51 25.00 -0.56 -2.03
CA LEU A 51 25.00 0.22 -3.25
C LEU A 51 23.63 0.89 -3.45
N PRO A 52 23.58 2.22 -3.66
CA PRO A 52 22.34 2.89 -3.97
C PRO A 52 21.77 2.34 -5.29
N VAL A 53 20.48 1.97 -5.26
CA VAL A 53 19.76 1.64 -6.49
C VAL A 53 19.61 2.94 -7.30
N PRO A 54 19.99 2.97 -8.60
CA PRO A 54 19.84 4.16 -9.41
C PRO A 54 18.37 4.57 -9.52
N ILE A 55 18.12 5.87 -9.41
CA ILE A 55 16.79 6.44 -9.64
C ILE A 55 16.62 6.63 -11.13
N LEU A 56 15.73 5.88 -11.77
CA LEU A 56 15.45 6.00 -13.19
C LEU A 56 14.55 7.21 -13.49
N PRO A 57 14.59 7.75 -14.72
CA PRO A 57 13.68 8.80 -15.15
C PRO A 57 12.22 8.43 -14.95
N GLY A 58 11.42 9.36 -14.42
CA GLY A 58 9.99 9.13 -14.12
C GLY A 58 9.71 8.39 -12.82
N ALA A 59 10.73 7.99 -12.03
CA ALA A 59 10.54 7.46 -10.70
C ALA A 59 9.84 8.48 -9.79
N LEU A 60 8.86 8.05 -9.03
CA LEU A 60 8.07 8.92 -8.14
C LEU A 60 8.78 9.17 -6.82
N LEU A 61 9.36 8.13 -6.24
CA LEU A 61 9.99 8.18 -4.92
C LEU A 61 11.52 8.32 -5.03
N PRO A 62 12.17 9.02 -4.08
CA PRO A 62 11.63 9.67 -2.89
C PRO A 62 11.20 11.13 -3.12
N GLN A 63 11.24 11.66 -4.36
CA GLN A 63 11.03 13.08 -4.62
C GLN A 63 9.55 13.51 -4.53
N THR A 64 8.62 12.55 -4.56
CA THR A 64 7.18 12.82 -4.55
C THR A 64 6.52 12.11 -3.39
N ARG A 65 5.65 12.80 -2.66
CA ARG A 65 4.75 12.22 -1.67
C ARG A 65 3.48 11.74 -2.36
N ILE A 66 3.07 10.49 -2.09
CA ILE A 66 1.82 9.92 -2.59
C ILE A 66 0.80 9.90 -1.46
N VAL A 67 -0.35 10.53 -1.67
CA VAL A 67 -1.49 10.49 -0.74
C VAL A 67 -2.60 9.67 -1.37
N ALA A 68 -2.81 8.47 -0.83
CA ALA A 68 -3.75 7.50 -1.37
C ALA A 68 -5.01 7.35 -0.52
N PHE A 69 -6.18 7.28 -1.16
CA PHE A 69 -7.42 6.83 -0.56
C PHE A 69 -7.69 5.39 -0.96
N TYR A 70 -8.01 4.57 0.04
CA TYR A 70 -8.11 3.11 -0.07
C TYR A 70 -9.56 2.64 0.07
N GLY A 71 -9.90 1.53 -0.60
CA GLY A 71 -11.10 0.80 -0.28
C GLY A 71 -11.68 -0.03 -1.42
N ASN A 72 -12.92 -0.48 -1.18
CA ASN A 72 -13.74 -1.21 -2.13
C ASN A 72 -14.99 -0.37 -2.47
N PRO A 73 -15.18 0.08 -3.71
CA PRO A 73 -16.33 0.89 -4.10
C PRO A 73 -17.68 0.19 -3.92
N ALA A 74 -17.69 -1.14 -3.79
CA ALA A 74 -18.92 -1.92 -3.55
C ALA A 74 -19.24 -2.10 -2.06
N SER A 75 -18.47 -1.51 -1.14
CA SER A 75 -18.66 -1.70 0.31
C SER A 75 -18.47 -0.41 1.10
N THR A 76 -19.50 -0.01 1.83
CA THR A 76 -19.43 1.16 2.72
C THR A 76 -18.58 0.95 3.98
N ARG A 77 -18.09 -0.29 4.20
CA ARG A 77 -17.30 -0.67 5.39
C ARG A 77 -15.84 -0.99 5.07
N MET A 78 -15.47 -1.00 3.78
CA MET A 78 -14.13 -1.38 3.34
C MET A 78 -13.41 -0.18 2.72
N GLY A 79 -13.21 0.87 3.52
CA GLY A 79 -12.49 2.05 3.12
C GLY A 79 -13.32 3.11 2.41
N ILE A 80 -12.70 4.27 2.20
CA ILE A 80 -13.38 5.50 1.77
C ILE A 80 -13.92 5.45 0.35
N LEU A 81 -13.38 4.56 -0.52
CA LEU A 81 -13.82 4.45 -1.91
C LEU A 81 -15.28 4.02 -2.04
N GLY A 82 -15.85 3.36 -1.02
CA GLY A 82 -17.24 2.97 -0.96
C GLY A 82 -18.03 3.61 0.18
N GLU A 83 -17.35 4.26 1.13
CA GLU A 83 -17.98 4.86 2.32
C GLU A 83 -18.86 6.07 1.98
N VAL A 84 -18.46 6.85 0.97
CA VAL A 84 -19.14 8.07 0.54
C VAL A 84 -19.24 8.13 -0.98
N PRO A 85 -20.13 8.95 -1.55
CA PRO A 85 -20.22 9.15 -3.00
C PRO A 85 -18.87 9.59 -3.60
N PRO A 86 -18.58 9.23 -4.87
CA PRO A 86 -17.28 9.51 -5.50
C PRO A 86 -16.86 10.97 -5.47
N ASP A 87 -17.79 11.90 -5.72
CA ASP A 87 -17.48 13.33 -5.70
C ASP A 87 -17.09 13.84 -4.32
N GLU A 88 -17.72 13.31 -3.28
CA GLU A 88 -17.36 13.62 -1.90
C GLU A 88 -15.98 13.02 -1.56
N MET A 89 -15.73 11.78 -1.95
CA MET A 89 -14.45 11.12 -1.77
C MET A 89 -13.32 11.92 -2.42
N LEU A 90 -13.49 12.33 -3.69
CA LEU A 90 -12.50 13.12 -4.42
C LEU A 90 -12.28 14.50 -3.78
N ARG A 91 -13.35 15.18 -3.31
CA ARG A 91 -13.18 16.45 -2.58
C ARG A 91 -12.38 16.29 -1.28
N ARG A 92 -12.55 15.17 -0.58
CA ARG A 92 -11.76 14.86 0.62
C ARG A 92 -10.31 14.57 0.28
N LEU A 93 -10.05 13.83 -0.80
CA LEU A 93 -8.69 13.59 -1.31
C LEU A 93 -8.00 14.91 -1.67
N ASP A 94 -8.69 15.80 -2.38
CA ASP A 94 -8.17 17.13 -2.72
C ASP A 94 -7.82 17.95 -1.46
N ALA A 95 -8.61 17.83 -0.40
CA ALA A 95 -8.36 18.51 0.87
C ALA A 95 -7.10 17.97 1.57
N GLU A 96 -6.91 16.66 1.58
CA GLU A 96 -5.69 16.02 2.12
C GLU A 96 -4.45 16.42 1.32
N VAL A 97 -4.51 16.38 0.00
CA VAL A 97 -3.41 16.81 -0.88
C VAL A 97 -3.03 18.27 -0.59
N ARG A 98 -4.02 19.17 -0.44
CA ARG A 98 -3.74 20.58 -0.07
C ARG A 98 -3.11 20.71 1.31
N ALA A 99 -3.57 19.92 2.29
CA ALA A 99 -3.04 19.93 3.64
C ALA A 99 -1.55 19.50 3.66
N TRP A 100 -1.20 18.45 2.91
CA TRP A 100 0.17 18.00 2.78
C TRP A 100 1.07 18.99 2.03
N LYS A 101 0.60 19.58 0.93
CA LYS A 101 1.33 20.66 0.23
C LYS A 101 1.57 21.88 1.13
N LYS A 102 0.62 22.19 2.02
CA LYS A 102 0.78 23.28 2.99
C LYS A 102 1.79 22.95 4.09
N ALA A 103 1.80 21.69 4.54
CA ALA A 103 2.69 21.24 5.61
C ALA A 103 4.16 21.14 5.15
N ASP A 104 4.36 20.74 3.89
CA ASP A 104 5.68 20.61 3.27
C ASP A 104 5.60 21.08 1.81
N PRO A 105 5.80 22.40 1.58
CA PRO A 105 5.68 22.97 0.22
C PRO A 105 6.79 22.55 -0.75
N LEU A 106 7.89 22.00 -0.24
CA LEU A 106 9.05 21.62 -1.08
C LEU A 106 8.90 20.24 -1.69
N THR A 107 8.05 19.39 -1.12
CA THR A 107 7.83 18.03 -1.64
C THR A 107 6.55 18.00 -2.50
N PRO A 108 6.64 17.71 -3.80
CA PRO A 108 5.46 17.48 -4.64
C PRO A 108 4.55 16.41 -4.06
N VAL A 109 3.23 16.61 -4.17
CA VAL A 109 2.23 15.65 -3.68
C VAL A 109 1.38 15.16 -4.84
N ARG A 110 1.34 13.84 -5.05
CA ARG A 110 0.47 13.16 -6.01
C ARG A 110 -0.70 12.51 -5.28
N PRO A 111 -1.94 12.78 -5.68
CA PRO A 111 -3.09 12.01 -5.23
C PRO A 111 -3.04 10.59 -5.77
N ALA A 112 -3.67 9.67 -5.07
CA ALA A 112 -3.83 8.30 -5.52
C ALA A 112 -5.15 7.70 -5.03
N LEU A 113 -5.68 6.73 -5.78
CA LEU A 113 -6.73 5.83 -5.34
C LEU A 113 -6.17 4.40 -5.29
N GLN A 114 -6.51 3.65 -4.26
CA GLN A 114 -6.10 2.25 -4.12
C GLN A 114 -7.35 1.38 -3.97
N ILE A 115 -7.67 0.66 -5.04
CA ILE A 115 -8.80 -0.28 -5.06
C ILE A 115 -8.35 -1.68 -4.64
N ILE A 116 -9.15 -2.34 -3.82
CA ILE A 116 -8.99 -3.77 -3.57
C ILE A 116 -9.42 -4.52 -4.84
N ALA A 117 -8.47 -4.81 -5.73
CA ALA A 117 -8.70 -5.46 -7.01
C ALA A 117 -8.91 -6.97 -6.86
N VAL A 118 -8.26 -7.58 -5.87
CA VAL A 118 -8.50 -8.96 -5.43
C VAL A 118 -8.77 -8.93 -3.93
N MET A 119 -9.97 -9.31 -3.54
CA MET A 119 -10.45 -9.24 -2.16
C MET A 119 -10.46 -10.63 -1.52
N ALA A 120 -9.78 -10.80 -0.40
CA ALA A 120 -9.91 -12.00 0.42
C ALA A 120 -11.30 -12.08 1.05
N THR A 121 -11.86 -13.27 1.12
CA THR A 121 -13.20 -13.51 1.67
C THR A 121 -13.22 -14.70 2.64
N GLY A 122 -14.15 -14.71 3.59
CA GLY A 122 -14.43 -15.89 4.42
C GLY A 122 -15.17 -17.00 3.65
N ASP A 123 -15.71 -16.71 2.46
CA ASP A 123 -16.36 -17.66 1.59
C ASP A 123 -15.31 -18.34 0.69
N PRO A 124 -15.29 -19.68 0.57
CA PRO A 124 -14.33 -20.40 -0.25
C PRO A 124 -14.41 -20.05 -1.74
N GLY A 125 -15.57 -19.60 -2.23
CA GLY A 125 -15.81 -19.42 -3.64
C GLY A 125 -15.90 -20.77 -4.38
N ARG A 126 -16.00 -20.70 -5.72
CA ARG A 126 -16.13 -21.93 -6.55
C ARG A 126 -14.83 -22.75 -6.63
N ASP A 127 -13.71 -22.12 -6.42
CA ASP A 127 -12.36 -22.71 -6.55
C ASP A 127 -11.67 -22.95 -5.20
N SER A 128 -12.38 -22.71 -4.08
CA SER A 128 -11.86 -22.86 -2.71
C SER A 128 -10.64 -21.99 -2.39
N LEU A 129 -10.44 -20.89 -3.14
CA LEU A 129 -9.31 -20.00 -2.95
C LEU A 129 -9.58 -18.83 -2.00
N PHE A 130 -10.79 -18.70 -1.48
CA PHE A 130 -11.16 -17.70 -0.48
C PHE A 130 -10.83 -16.28 -0.91
N ARG A 131 -11.05 -15.98 -2.21
CA ARG A 131 -10.87 -14.64 -2.75
C ARG A 131 -11.88 -14.34 -3.85
N LEU A 132 -12.15 -13.08 -4.07
CA LEU A 132 -13.00 -12.55 -5.13
C LEU A 132 -12.20 -11.54 -5.95
N ARG A 133 -12.07 -11.77 -7.25
CA ARG A 133 -11.54 -10.78 -8.19
C ARG A 133 -12.60 -9.75 -8.50
N MET A 134 -12.26 -8.46 -8.39
CA MET A 134 -13.19 -7.41 -8.80
C MET A 134 -13.45 -7.50 -10.31
N PRO A 135 -14.70 -7.30 -10.74
CA PRO A 135 -15.01 -7.18 -12.16
C PRO A 135 -14.21 -6.02 -12.79
N GLU A 136 -13.79 -6.18 -14.04
CA GLU A 136 -13.05 -5.15 -14.76
C GLU A 136 -13.80 -3.80 -14.77
N SER A 137 -15.12 -3.83 -14.90
CA SER A 137 -15.97 -2.64 -14.84
C SER A 137 -15.80 -1.84 -13.54
N ARG A 138 -15.53 -2.52 -12.43
CA ARG A 138 -15.32 -1.87 -11.14
C ARG A 138 -13.92 -1.25 -11.04
N ILE A 139 -12.91 -1.91 -11.61
CA ILE A 139 -11.56 -1.32 -11.70
C ILE A 139 -11.60 -0.09 -12.61
N ARG A 140 -12.29 -0.18 -13.75
CA ARG A 140 -12.50 0.93 -14.69
C ARG A 140 -13.18 2.12 -14.04
N GLU A 141 -14.23 1.90 -13.26
CA GLU A 141 -14.93 2.94 -12.53
C GLU A 141 -13.98 3.74 -11.61
N VAL A 142 -13.10 3.06 -10.87
CA VAL A 142 -12.14 3.74 -9.99
C VAL A 142 -11.01 4.39 -10.79
N ALA A 143 -10.61 3.80 -11.92
CA ALA A 143 -9.66 4.43 -12.85
C ALA A 143 -10.22 5.74 -13.40
N ASP A 144 -11.49 5.77 -13.80
CA ASP A 144 -12.17 7.00 -14.25
C ASP A 144 -12.21 8.07 -13.14
N TRP A 145 -12.38 7.67 -11.89
CA TRP A 145 -12.28 8.60 -10.75
C TRP A 145 -10.87 9.15 -10.58
N ALA A 146 -9.84 8.31 -10.72
CA ALA A 146 -8.44 8.70 -10.63
C ALA A 146 -8.07 9.67 -11.76
N ASP A 147 -8.48 9.38 -13.00
CA ASP A 147 -8.24 10.22 -14.17
C ASP A 147 -8.82 11.64 -13.98
N ARG A 148 -9.95 11.80 -13.29
CA ARG A 148 -10.55 13.12 -12.96
C ARG A 148 -9.65 14.01 -12.08
N ARG A 149 -8.60 13.49 -11.48
CA ARG A 149 -7.68 14.19 -10.56
C ARG A 149 -6.22 14.04 -10.93
N ASP A 150 -5.91 13.52 -12.12
CA ASP A 150 -4.53 13.12 -12.46
C ASP A 150 -3.89 12.31 -11.32
N ALA A 151 -4.69 11.42 -10.72
CA ALA A 151 -4.29 10.60 -9.59
C ALA A 151 -3.72 9.26 -10.05
N LEU A 152 -2.78 8.72 -9.27
CA LEU A 152 -2.31 7.36 -9.46
C LEU A 152 -3.40 6.36 -9.07
N LEU A 153 -3.37 5.18 -9.68
CA LEU A 153 -4.19 4.05 -9.30
C LEU A 153 -3.32 2.93 -8.75
N PHE A 154 -3.64 2.42 -7.57
CA PHE A 154 -3.05 1.21 -7.02
C PHE A 154 -4.07 0.07 -7.06
N LEU A 155 -3.64 -1.08 -7.58
CA LEU A 155 -4.41 -2.31 -7.55
C LEU A 155 -3.93 -3.15 -6.37
N ASP A 156 -4.77 -3.29 -5.37
CA ASP A 156 -4.43 -4.04 -4.15
C ASP A 156 -4.86 -5.50 -4.27
N VAL A 157 -3.95 -6.41 -3.91
CA VAL A 157 -4.12 -7.85 -4.02
C VAL A 157 -4.08 -8.50 -2.65
N GLN A 158 -5.23 -9.03 -2.24
CA GLN A 158 -5.45 -9.87 -1.08
C GLN A 158 -5.66 -11.32 -1.57
N PRO A 159 -4.62 -12.16 -1.66
CA PRO A 159 -4.68 -13.38 -2.48
C PRO A 159 -5.58 -14.49 -1.90
N GLY A 160 -5.97 -14.44 -0.62
CA GLY A 160 -6.64 -15.55 0.02
C GLY A 160 -5.73 -16.79 0.05
N ARG A 161 -6.21 -17.92 -0.46
CA ARG A 161 -5.41 -19.15 -0.67
C ARG A 161 -4.80 -19.24 -2.07
N SER A 162 -4.98 -18.21 -2.91
CA SER A 162 -4.34 -18.13 -4.23
C SER A 162 -2.87 -17.71 -4.10
N THR A 163 -2.17 -17.68 -5.22
CA THR A 163 -0.78 -17.22 -5.29
C THR A 163 -0.72 -15.82 -5.88
N VAL A 164 0.29 -15.05 -5.48
CA VAL A 164 0.58 -13.73 -6.08
C VAL A 164 0.69 -13.86 -7.60
N ALA A 165 1.41 -14.85 -8.11
CA ALA A 165 1.59 -15.08 -9.54
C ALA A 165 0.26 -15.27 -10.31
N ALA A 166 -0.69 -16.01 -9.74
CA ALA A 166 -1.98 -16.24 -10.36
C ALA A 166 -2.88 -15.00 -10.36
N GLU A 167 -2.75 -14.15 -9.34
CA GLU A 167 -3.57 -12.95 -9.22
C GLU A 167 -3.01 -11.74 -9.98
N LEU A 168 -1.71 -11.70 -10.28
CA LEU A 168 -1.11 -10.60 -11.05
C LEU A 168 -1.43 -10.69 -12.56
N ARG A 169 -1.47 -11.89 -13.14
CA ARG A 169 -1.68 -12.07 -14.60
C ARG A 169 -2.92 -11.36 -15.13
N PRO A 170 -4.12 -11.47 -14.50
CA PRO A 170 -5.30 -10.76 -14.97
C PRO A 170 -5.21 -9.24 -14.85
N LEU A 171 -4.30 -8.71 -14.03
CA LEU A 171 -4.11 -7.28 -13.79
C LEU A 171 -3.09 -6.65 -14.75
N GLU A 172 -2.37 -7.46 -15.54
CA GLU A 172 -1.32 -6.99 -16.46
C GLU A 172 -1.78 -5.87 -17.41
N PRO A 173 -2.97 -5.94 -18.06
CA PRO A 173 -3.41 -4.87 -18.96
C PRO A 173 -3.55 -3.51 -18.26
N TRP A 174 -3.91 -3.52 -16.97
CA TRP A 174 -3.98 -2.32 -16.14
C TRP A 174 -2.58 -1.85 -15.72
N LEU A 175 -1.73 -2.76 -15.28
CA LEU A 175 -0.35 -2.46 -14.87
C LEU A 175 0.54 -1.98 -16.02
N ALA A 176 0.14 -2.21 -17.27
CA ALA A 176 0.77 -1.64 -18.46
C ALA A 176 0.49 -0.14 -18.65
N ARG A 177 -0.40 0.48 -17.85
CA ARG A 177 -0.59 1.93 -17.84
C ARG A 177 0.46 2.61 -16.97
N PRO A 178 1.02 3.77 -17.35
CA PRO A 178 2.09 4.45 -16.59
C PRO A 178 1.65 4.91 -15.19
N ASP A 179 0.38 5.22 -15.01
CA ASP A 179 -0.26 5.73 -13.79
C ASP A 179 -0.77 4.64 -12.85
N VAL A 180 -0.70 3.35 -13.26
CA VAL A 180 -1.21 2.22 -12.49
C VAL A 180 -0.08 1.45 -11.84
N HIS A 181 -0.21 1.21 -10.55
CA HIS A 181 0.77 0.59 -9.66
C HIS A 181 0.16 -0.61 -8.92
N LEU A 182 0.97 -1.31 -8.14
CA LEU A 182 0.55 -2.52 -7.43
C LEU A 182 0.67 -2.35 -5.92
N ALA A 183 -0.27 -2.93 -5.19
CA ALA A 183 -0.16 -3.18 -3.76
C ALA A 183 -0.38 -4.66 -3.44
N LEU A 184 0.34 -5.18 -2.46
CA LEU A 184 0.18 -6.53 -1.93
C LEU A 184 -0.18 -6.43 -0.45
N ASP A 185 -1.15 -7.23 -0.03
CA ASP A 185 -1.59 -7.28 1.37
C ASP A 185 -1.33 -8.66 2.00
N PRO A 186 -0.15 -8.84 2.61
CA PRO A 186 0.24 -10.09 3.24
C PRO A 186 -0.69 -10.57 4.36
N GLU A 187 -1.45 -9.67 5.00
CA GLU A 187 -2.43 -10.05 6.03
C GLU A 187 -3.41 -11.12 5.51
N TRP A 188 -3.72 -11.04 4.22
CA TRP A 188 -4.70 -11.90 3.57
C TRP A 188 -4.09 -13.04 2.75
N ALA A 189 -2.78 -13.26 2.81
CA ALA A 189 -2.14 -14.40 2.17
C ALA A 189 -2.21 -15.61 3.10
N MET A 190 -3.13 -16.54 2.80
CA MET A 190 -3.48 -17.66 3.65
C MET A 190 -2.71 -18.93 3.29
N PRO A 191 -2.29 -19.73 4.28
CA PRO A 191 -1.87 -21.10 4.04
C PRO A 191 -3.06 -21.98 3.56
N PRO A 192 -2.80 -23.19 3.07
CA PRO A 192 -3.87 -24.06 2.52
C PRO A 192 -5.05 -24.35 3.46
N ASP A 193 -4.81 -24.33 4.77
CA ASP A 193 -5.82 -24.54 5.82
C ASP A 193 -6.39 -23.23 6.41
N GLY A 194 -5.82 -22.05 6.03
CA GLY A 194 -6.21 -20.76 6.59
C GLY A 194 -7.48 -20.19 5.96
N ILE A 195 -8.32 -19.57 6.78
CA ILE A 195 -9.49 -18.82 6.32
C ILE A 195 -9.25 -17.33 6.57
N PRO A 196 -9.38 -16.45 5.55
CA PRO A 196 -9.24 -15.02 5.74
C PRO A 196 -10.14 -14.48 6.84
N GLY A 197 -9.61 -13.56 7.66
CA GLY A 197 -10.32 -12.96 8.79
C GLY A 197 -10.29 -13.79 10.08
N THR A 198 -9.83 -15.04 10.05
CA THR A 198 -9.69 -15.86 11.28
C THR A 198 -8.26 -15.81 11.85
N ARG A 199 -7.30 -15.41 11.04
CA ARG A 199 -5.88 -15.26 11.39
C ARG A 199 -5.20 -14.25 10.48
N ILE A 200 -4.10 -13.67 10.94
CA ILE A 200 -3.23 -12.83 10.12
C ILE A 200 -2.41 -13.75 9.21
N GLY A 201 -2.42 -13.43 7.91
CA GLY A 201 -1.64 -14.15 6.92
C GLY A 201 -0.19 -13.71 6.85
N SER A 202 0.54 -14.25 5.86
CA SER A 202 1.92 -13.86 5.59
C SER A 202 2.32 -14.17 4.15
N MET A 203 3.20 -13.34 3.58
CA MET A 203 3.85 -13.58 2.29
C MET A 203 5.33 -13.87 2.49
N ARG A 204 5.89 -14.69 1.62
CA ARG A 204 7.34 -14.89 1.56
C ARG A 204 7.97 -13.78 0.71
N ALA A 205 9.23 -13.46 1.01
CA ALA A 205 10.00 -12.55 0.15
C ALA A 205 10.05 -13.04 -1.30
N ASP A 206 9.98 -14.33 -1.55
CA ASP A 206 9.96 -14.92 -2.89
C ASP A 206 8.71 -14.51 -3.69
N ASP A 207 7.53 -14.42 -3.05
CA ASP A 207 6.29 -13.95 -3.67
C ASP A 207 6.36 -12.47 -4.02
N ILE A 208 6.97 -11.66 -3.13
CA ILE A 208 7.20 -10.23 -3.37
C ILE A 208 8.21 -10.04 -4.49
N ASN A 209 9.28 -10.85 -4.51
CA ASN A 209 10.27 -10.82 -5.58
C ASN A 209 9.68 -11.21 -6.93
N HIS A 210 8.73 -12.17 -6.96
CA HIS A 210 7.98 -12.48 -8.16
C HIS A 210 7.18 -11.27 -8.67
N ALA A 211 6.53 -10.53 -7.77
CA ALA A 211 5.83 -9.29 -8.15
C ALA A 211 6.79 -8.21 -8.68
N ILE A 212 7.99 -8.10 -8.10
CA ILE A 212 9.05 -7.20 -8.60
C ILE A 212 9.44 -7.59 -10.02
N ASP A 213 9.73 -8.88 -10.28
CA ASP A 213 10.11 -9.34 -11.63
C ASP A 213 8.98 -9.10 -12.64
N PHE A 214 7.75 -9.39 -12.26
CA PHE A 214 6.57 -9.18 -13.10
C PHE A 214 6.39 -7.71 -13.48
N LEU A 215 6.51 -6.78 -12.51
CA LEU A 215 6.42 -5.35 -12.78
C LEU A 215 7.61 -4.83 -13.59
N ALA A 216 8.82 -5.32 -13.32
CA ALA A 216 10.02 -4.95 -14.06
C ALA A 216 9.93 -5.37 -15.53
N ASP A 217 9.39 -6.57 -15.82
CA ASP A 217 9.13 -7.04 -17.18
C ASP A 217 8.08 -6.16 -17.90
N ILE A 218 7.02 -5.75 -17.21
CA ILE A 218 6.03 -4.81 -17.76
C ILE A 218 6.69 -3.46 -18.08
N VAL A 219 7.52 -2.93 -17.19
CA VAL A 219 8.26 -1.67 -17.42
C VAL A 219 9.08 -1.75 -18.70
N ASP A 220 9.84 -2.84 -18.87
CA ASP A 220 10.69 -3.02 -20.06
C ASP A 220 9.87 -3.19 -21.33
N ARG A 221 8.88 -4.08 -21.33
CA ARG A 221 8.06 -4.38 -22.52
C ARG A 221 7.27 -3.18 -23.03
N HIS A 222 6.84 -2.30 -22.14
CA HIS A 222 5.99 -1.15 -22.47
C HIS A 222 6.74 0.18 -22.40
N ASN A 223 8.06 0.18 -22.14
CA ASN A 223 8.89 1.38 -21.99
C ASN A 223 8.27 2.39 -21.00
N LEU A 224 7.91 1.90 -19.81
CA LEU A 224 7.22 2.69 -18.77
C LEU A 224 8.20 3.31 -17.78
N PRO A 225 7.77 4.37 -17.07
CA PRO A 225 8.47 4.79 -15.86
C PRO A 225 8.42 3.70 -14.79
N PRO A 226 9.31 3.75 -13.78
CA PRO A 226 9.33 2.78 -12.69
C PRO A 226 7.97 2.65 -12.00
N LYS A 227 7.60 1.42 -11.67
CA LYS A 227 6.39 1.13 -10.90
C LYS A 227 6.62 1.28 -9.41
N VAL A 228 5.58 1.63 -8.67
CA VAL A 228 5.57 1.53 -7.21
C VAL A 228 4.91 0.22 -6.81
N LEU A 229 5.57 -0.54 -5.95
CA LEU A 229 5.03 -1.73 -5.30
C LEU A 229 4.88 -1.46 -3.81
N VAL A 230 3.65 -1.34 -3.34
CA VAL A 230 3.33 -1.24 -1.92
C VAL A 230 3.19 -2.63 -1.34
N VAL A 231 3.80 -2.90 -0.19
CA VAL A 231 3.60 -4.13 0.58
C VAL A 231 3.14 -3.72 1.98
N HIS A 232 1.90 -4.06 2.32
CA HIS A 232 1.31 -3.75 3.62
C HIS A 232 1.96 -4.59 4.72
N ARG A 233 2.19 -3.98 5.88
CA ARG A 233 2.75 -4.67 7.03
C ARG A 233 2.40 -3.95 8.31
N PHE A 234 1.87 -4.64 9.30
CA PHE A 234 1.70 -4.13 10.66
C PHE A 234 2.24 -5.09 11.74
N THR A 235 2.74 -6.27 11.34
CA THR A 235 3.54 -7.17 12.18
C THR A 235 4.74 -7.69 11.42
N GLN A 236 5.81 -8.04 12.13
CA GLN A 236 7.02 -8.55 11.48
C GLN A 236 6.78 -9.88 10.75
N SER A 237 5.90 -10.73 11.29
CA SER A 237 5.59 -12.06 10.74
C SER A 237 4.84 -12.02 9.41
N MET A 238 4.23 -10.88 9.04
CA MET A 238 3.51 -10.74 7.76
C MET A 238 4.41 -10.86 6.54
N ILE A 239 5.72 -10.58 6.68
CA ILE A 239 6.68 -10.74 5.58
C ILE A 239 7.79 -11.68 6.05
N GLN A 240 7.77 -12.91 5.56
CA GLN A 240 8.78 -13.93 5.86
C GLN A 240 10.05 -13.69 5.02
N GLY A 241 11.18 -13.50 5.68
CA GLY A 241 12.46 -13.25 5.01
C GLY A 241 12.55 -11.88 4.35
N ALA A 242 12.00 -10.82 4.95
CA ALA A 242 11.97 -9.46 4.41
C ALA A 242 13.35 -8.95 3.93
N HIS A 243 14.45 -9.39 4.57
CA HIS A 243 15.82 -9.07 4.16
C HIS A 243 16.21 -9.63 2.78
N ARG A 244 15.44 -10.56 2.21
CA ARG A 244 15.66 -11.17 0.88
C ARG A 244 14.84 -10.47 -0.22
N ILE A 245 14.05 -9.46 0.12
CA ILE A 245 13.35 -8.65 -0.89
C ILE A 245 14.42 -7.94 -1.73
N ARG A 246 14.36 -8.17 -3.03
CA ARG A 246 15.31 -7.59 -4.00
C ARG A 246 15.01 -6.13 -4.25
N ARG A 247 16.02 -5.41 -4.70
CA ARG A 247 15.89 -4.06 -5.21
C ARG A 247 16.05 -4.09 -6.72
N ASP A 248 15.13 -3.46 -7.42
CA ASP A 248 15.19 -3.28 -8.87
C ASP A 248 14.91 -1.81 -9.18
N PRO A 249 15.71 -1.12 -9.98
CA PRO A 249 15.52 0.29 -10.28
C PRO A 249 14.20 0.59 -11.01
N ARG A 250 13.61 -0.41 -11.66
CA ARG A 250 12.31 -0.32 -12.35
C ARG A 250 11.11 -0.45 -11.38
N VAL A 251 11.35 -0.88 -10.11
CA VAL A 251 10.29 -1.11 -9.13
C VAL A 251 10.65 -0.51 -7.77
N GLN A 252 9.95 0.53 -7.40
CA GLN A 252 10.11 1.21 -6.12
C GLN A 252 9.28 0.52 -5.05
N VAL A 253 9.91 -0.33 -4.23
CA VAL A 253 9.23 -1.08 -3.17
C VAL A 253 9.05 -0.21 -1.93
N VAL A 254 7.82 -0.16 -1.43
CA VAL A 254 7.43 0.53 -0.19
C VAL A 254 6.85 -0.48 0.78
N ILE A 255 7.50 -0.68 1.92
CA ILE A 255 6.90 -1.41 3.03
C ILE A 255 6.03 -0.42 3.81
N ASN A 256 4.73 -0.55 3.66
CA ASN A 256 3.77 0.37 4.27
C ASN A 256 3.30 -0.16 5.62
N MET A 257 3.66 0.54 6.67
CA MET A 257 3.11 0.33 8.00
C MET A 257 1.70 0.92 8.04
N ASP A 258 0.70 0.11 7.69
CA ASP A 258 -0.66 0.61 7.66
C ASP A 258 -1.21 0.98 9.04
N GLY A 259 -2.28 1.79 9.03
CA GLY A 259 -2.87 2.32 10.25
C GLY A 259 -3.67 1.30 11.06
N TRP A 260 -3.85 0.07 10.57
CA TRP A 260 -4.63 -0.96 11.23
C TRP A 260 -3.83 -1.62 12.38
N GLY A 261 -4.54 -2.22 13.33
CA GLY A 261 -3.92 -2.87 14.48
C GLY A 261 -3.79 -1.97 15.73
N SER A 262 -3.52 -2.61 16.86
CA SER A 262 -3.34 -1.91 18.13
C SER A 262 -2.05 -1.06 18.14
N PRO A 263 -1.96 -0.02 18.97
CA PRO A 263 -0.71 0.72 19.15
C PRO A 263 0.47 -0.16 19.60
N ALA A 264 0.20 -1.26 20.30
CA ALA A 264 1.23 -2.21 20.71
C ALA A 264 1.81 -2.96 19.50
N ASN A 265 0.95 -3.47 18.60
CA ASN A 265 1.39 -4.14 17.38
C ASN A 265 2.21 -3.23 16.48
N LYS A 266 1.80 -1.96 16.35
CA LYS A 266 2.52 -0.96 15.55
C LYS A 266 3.90 -0.62 16.10
N ARG A 267 4.11 -0.72 17.41
CA ARG A 267 5.43 -0.52 18.02
C ARG A 267 6.33 -1.74 17.93
N ALA A 268 5.74 -2.94 17.80
CA ALA A 268 6.46 -4.20 17.71
C ALA A 268 6.87 -4.57 16.28
N ALA A 269 6.25 -3.96 15.28
CA ALA A 269 6.56 -4.16 13.86
C ALA A 269 7.68 -3.25 13.37
#